data_5186adcedbb57349d915af987ad3969c
#
_entry.id   5186adcedbb57349d915af987ad3969c
#
_cell.length_a   1.000
_cell.length_b   1.000
_cell.length_c   1.000
_cell.angle_alpha   90.00
_cell.angle_beta   90.00
_cell.angle_gamma   90.00
#
_symmetry.space_group_name_H-M   'P 1'
#
loop_
_entity.id
_entity.type
_entity.pdbx_description
1 polymer ?
#
loop_
_entity_poly.entity_id
_entity_poly.type
_entity_poly.pdbx_seq_one_letter_code
_entity_poly.pdbx_strand_id
1 'polypeptide(L)'
;MMNKNLTEEYKDFILLHGDNLEQINQINHKVDMIFANPPYFLSKGCSLQINGIWKNFEKGEWDRERDFEAIKAFNYKWLSAYRKVLKDDGTIWVCGTYHNIFSVASCMVELGYKILNIIVWQKSDARPTLSRNYFNFTTEYIVWARKHKHIPHYFNCNLMEMLNGGTRMSDVWKIPFVASWEMQCGAHPTQKPLRLLYRIILSSTREGDTILDPFAGSCTTGIAANLLNRKFIGIEQNKDFLKLGIRRKEEINSPLTADKFLKKMAENPEEIMVMINHARKELKQKMIEKGICYLRAGDSKGSLLVTPGFERMQYVLLHTNGKDCQLFKLKNRGTFQIWTADTLRQYGFSPTHAPYYVVLFFNSKNPIKIIHQPNLKEGSFTYKAKIRPLSDFIGIK
;
A
#
# COMPACT_ATOMS: atom_id res chain seq x y z
N MET A 1 -32.47 -19.10 28.28
CA MET A 1 -31.92 -17.72 28.35
C MET A 1 -31.23 -17.48 27.03
N MET A 2 -31.80 -16.66 26.14
CA MET A 2 -31.24 -16.35 24.83
C MET A 2 -29.95 -15.59 25.04
N ASN A 3 -28.83 -16.19 24.62
CA ASN A 3 -27.58 -15.46 24.42
C ASN A 3 -27.83 -14.42 23.33
N LYS A 4 -28.02 -13.16 23.73
CA LYS A 4 -28.02 -12.04 22.79
C LYS A 4 -26.60 -11.90 22.28
N ASN A 5 -26.27 -12.60 21.20
CA ASN A 5 -25.10 -12.25 20.37
C ASN A 5 -25.31 -10.79 19.97
N LEU A 6 -24.40 -9.92 20.37
CA LEU A 6 -24.42 -8.52 19.96
C LEU A 6 -24.19 -8.52 18.43
N THR A 7 -25.27 -8.41 17.69
CA THR A 7 -25.27 -8.22 16.24
C THR A 7 -25.64 -6.77 16.02
N GLU A 8 -24.72 -5.99 15.45
CA GLU A 8 -25.04 -4.64 14.97
C GLU A 8 -25.30 -4.74 13.46
N GLU A 9 -26.47 -4.26 13.06
CA GLU A 9 -26.93 -4.37 11.69
C GLU A 9 -27.29 -2.98 11.13
N TYR A 10 -26.45 -2.51 10.21
CA TYR A 10 -26.79 -1.43 9.30
C TYR A 10 -27.13 -2.06 7.94
N LYS A 11 -27.88 -1.36 7.10
CA LYS A 11 -28.28 -1.85 5.77
C LYS A 11 -27.13 -2.40 4.91
N ASP A 12 -25.93 -1.87 5.10
CA ASP A 12 -24.72 -2.16 4.31
C ASP A 12 -23.52 -2.64 5.14
N PHE A 13 -23.73 -2.86 6.46
CA PHE A 13 -22.66 -3.20 7.39
C PHE A 13 -23.17 -4.05 8.53
N ILE A 14 -22.80 -5.32 8.54
CA ILE A 14 -23.22 -6.30 9.55
C ILE A 14 -22.00 -6.74 10.35
N LEU A 15 -22.08 -6.70 11.68
CA LEU A 15 -21.07 -7.23 12.58
C LEU A 15 -21.63 -8.35 13.43
N LEU A 16 -21.03 -9.53 13.35
CA LEU A 16 -21.35 -10.70 14.14
C LEU A 16 -20.29 -10.87 15.25
N HIS A 17 -20.76 -10.96 16.49
CA HIS A 17 -19.88 -11.21 17.63
C HIS A 17 -19.71 -12.69 17.90
N GLY A 18 -18.48 -13.19 17.93
CA GLY A 18 -18.17 -14.57 18.31
C GLY A 18 -17.04 -15.20 17.50
N ASP A 19 -16.86 -16.50 17.71
CA ASP A 19 -15.90 -17.29 16.92
C ASP A 19 -16.31 -17.36 15.45
N ASN A 20 -15.36 -17.21 14.55
CA ASN A 20 -15.65 -17.15 13.12
C ASN A 20 -16.26 -18.45 12.57
N LEU A 21 -15.87 -19.61 13.08
CA LEU A 21 -16.39 -20.91 12.64
C LEU A 21 -17.81 -21.20 13.15
N GLU A 22 -18.22 -20.55 14.24
CA GLU A 22 -19.59 -20.61 14.73
C GLU A 22 -20.48 -19.62 13.98
N GLN A 23 -20.01 -18.38 13.85
CA GLN A 23 -20.78 -17.29 13.25
C GLN A 23 -20.99 -17.44 11.74
N ILE A 24 -20.14 -18.16 11.02
CA ILE A 24 -20.31 -18.42 9.58
C ILE A 24 -21.67 -19.05 9.26
N ASN A 25 -22.25 -19.81 10.19
CA ASN A 25 -23.56 -20.48 10.01
C ASN A 25 -24.73 -19.48 9.97
N GLN A 26 -24.52 -18.23 10.37
CA GLN A 26 -25.51 -17.16 10.27
C GLN A 26 -25.52 -16.49 8.89
N ILE A 27 -24.54 -16.79 8.04
CA ILE A 27 -24.41 -16.19 6.70
C ILE A 27 -25.22 -17.04 5.71
N ASN A 28 -26.43 -16.58 5.39
CA ASN A 28 -27.41 -17.33 4.58
C ASN A 28 -27.27 -17.12 3.07
N HIS A 29 -26.29 -16.31 2.63
CA HIS A 29 -26.06 -16.01 1.20
C HIS A 29 -24.58 -16.08 0.84
N LYS A 30 -24.31 -16.22 -0.45
CA LYS A 30 -22.95 -16.21 -0.96
C LYS A 30 -22.40 -14.79 -1.04
N VAL A 31 -21.10 -14.65 -0.76
CA VAL A 31 -20.38 -13.37 -0.82
C VAL A 31 -19.48 -13.32 -2.05
N ASP A 32 -19.22 -12.12 -2.54
CA ASP A 32 -18.42 -11.89 -3.77
C ASP A 32 -16.92 -11.97 -3.48
N MET A 33 -16.52 -11.48 -2.33
CA MET A 33 -15.12 -11.45 -1.93
C MET A 33 -14.97 -11.74 -0.43
N ILE A 34 -13.91 -12.46 -0.09
CA ILE A 34 -13.43 -12.59 1.29
C ILE A 34 -12.09 -11.89 1.41
N PHE A 35 -11.96 -11.04 2.42
CA PHE A 35 -10.67 -10.56 2.90
C PHE A 35 -10.43 -11.12 4.29
N ALA A 36 -9.26 -11.68 4.53
CA ALA A 36 -8.93 -12.26 5.83
C ALA A 36 -7.55 -11.80 6.32
N ASN A 37 -7.50 -11.39 7.56
CA ASN A 37 -6.26 -11.10 8.28
C ASN A 37 -6.17 -12.01 9.52
N PRO A 38 -5.97 -13.34 9.33
CA PRO A 38 -5.98 -14.31 10.41
C PRO A 38 -4.82 -14.06 11.39
N PRO A 39 -4.83 -14.70 12.57
CA PRO A 39 -3.69 -14.69 13.49
C PRO A 39 -2.40 -15.10 12.81
N TYR A 40 -1.30 -14.41 13.14
CA TYR A 40 0.03 -14.70 12.59
C TYR A 40 0.85 -15.61 13.50
N PHE A 41 0.36 -15.87 14.73
CA PHE A 41 0.99 -16.71 15.73
C PHE A 41 2.39 -16.26 16.12
N LEU A 42 2.58 -14.95 16.31
CA LEU A 42 3.87 -14.31 16.57
C LEU A 42 4.13 -14.01 18.04
N SER A 43 3.12 -14.08 18.90
CA SER A 43 3.23 -13.69 20.30
C SER A 43 3.91 -14.79 21.12
N LYS A 44 5.15 -14.50 21.57
CA LYS A 44 5.98 -15.43 22.34
C LYS A 44 5.89 -15.23 23.87
N GLY A 45 4.97 -14.42 24.36
CA GLY A 45 4.92 -14.04 25.77
C GLY A 45 6.08 -13.14 26.20
N CYS A 46 6.72 -12.42 25.27
CA CYS A 46 7.90 -11.61 25.57
C CYS A 46 7.56 -10.18 25.95
N SER A 47 8.04 -9.75 27.11
CA SER A 47 8.19 -8.34 27.45
C SER A 47 9.63 -7.91 27.17
N LEU A 48 9.82 -6.77 26.52
CA LEU A 48 11.13 -6.17 26.26
C LEU A 48 11.27 -4.88 27.05
N GLN A 49 12.42 -4.67 27.67
CA GLN A 49 12.75 -3.43 28.33
C GLN A 49 13.29 -2.43 27.30
N ILE A 50 12.54 -1.34 27.06
CA ILE A 50 12.94 -0.26 26.17
C ILE A 50 13.05 1.01 27.00
N ASN A 51 14.24 1.61 27.06
CA ASN A 51 14.54 2.79 27.87
C ASN A 51 14.15 2.63 29.37
N GLY A 52 14.41 1.45 29.95
CA GLY A 52 14.08 1.16 31.35
C GLY A 52 12.62 0.78 31.63
N ILE A 53 11.74 0.85 30.63
CA ILE A 53 10.30 0.54 30.76
C ILE A 53 10.02 -0.83 30.12
N TRP A 54 9.40 -1.74 30.89
CA TRP A 54 8.92 -3.01 30.35
C TRP A 54 7.73 -2.78 29.45
N LYS A 55 7.86 -3.12 28.18
CA LYS A 55 6.77 -3.12 27.20
C LYS A 55 6.39 -4.56 26.88
N ASN A 56 5.13 -4.88 27.13
CA ASN A 56 4.55 -6.14 26.71
C ASN A 56 4.19 -6.06 25.22
N PHE A 57 4.69 -6.99 24.41
CA PHE A 57 4.41 -7.10 22.98
C PHE A 57 3.37 -8.18 22.65
N GLU A 58 2.71 -8.73 23.68
CA GLU A 58 1.61 -9.67 23.46
C GLU A 58 0.43 -8.97 22.80
N LYS A 59 -0.02 -9.52 21.69
CA LYS A 59 -1.22 -9.08 20.98
C LYS A 59 -2.50 -9.73 21.54
N GLY A 60 -2.34 -10.74 22.37
CA GLY A 60 -3.40 -11.53 23.00
C GLY A 60 -3.23 -13.03 22.76
N GLU A 61 -4.00 -13.85 23.48
CA GLU A 61 -3.93 -15.32 23.40
C GLU A 61 -4.19 -15.87 21.99
N TRP A 62 -4.96 -15.15 21.19
CA TRP A 62 -5.28 -15.52 19.81
C TRP A 62 -4.07 -15.52 18.88
N ASP A 63 -2.97 -14.80 19.19
CA ASP A 63 -1.75 -14.70 18.37
C ASP A 63 -0.57 -15.46 19.01
N ARG A 64 -0.80 -16.33 20.02
CA ARG A 64 0.26 -17.16 20.63
C ARG A 64 0.94 -18.06 19.60
N GLU A 65 2.25 -18.18 19.72
CA GLU A 65 3.07 -19.08 18.90
C GLU A 65 2.54 -20.52 18.95
N ARG A 66 2.47 -21.14 17.78
CA ARG A 66 2.07 -22.55 17.59
C ARG A 66 3.06 -23.24 16.66
N ASP A 67 3.11 -24.57 16.74
CA ASP A 67 3.85 -25.34 15.75
C ASP A 67 3.20 -25.24 14.35
N PHE A 68 3.95 -25.60 13.32
CA PHE A 68 3.51 -25.46 11.94
C PHE A 68 2.26 -26.29 11.60
N GLU A 69 2.15 -27.50 12.17
CA GLU A 69 1.00 -28.39 11.92
C GLU A 69 -0.28 -27.83 12.55
N ALA A 70 -0.19 -27.27 13.74
CA ALA A 70 -1.34 -26.61 14.39
C ALA A 70 -1.76 -25.36 13.60
N ILE A 71 -0.82 -24.58 13.06
CA ILE A 71 -1.11 -23.43 12.19
C ILE A 71 -1.77 -23.91 10.88
N LYS A 72 -1.26 -24.99 10.27
CA LYS A 72 -1.83 -25.58 9.05
C LYS A 72 -3.26 -26.09 9.31
N ALA A 73 -3.48 -26.82 10.38
CA ALA A 73 -4.81 -27.33 10.75
C ALA A 73 -5.82 -26.20 10.98
N PHE A 74 -5.41 -25.14 11.68
CA PHE A 74 -6.23 -23.94 11.84
C PHE A 74 -6.60 -23.31 10.49
N ASN A 75 -5.59 -23.10 9.63
CA ASN A 75 -5.82 -22.48 8.30
C ASN A 75 -6.72 -23.34 7.40
N TYR A 76 -6.52 -24.66 7.40
CA TYR A 76 -7.36 -25.57 6.62
C TYR A 76 -8.83 -25.52 7.07
N LYS A 77 -9.08 -25.48 8.38
CA LYS A 77 -10.42 -25.50 8.96
C LYS A 77 -11.23 -24.27 8.53
N TRP A 78 -10.70 -23.08 8.72
CA TRP A 78 -11.42 -21.87 8.37
C TRP A 78 -11.52 -21.66 6.85
N LEU A 79 -10.45 -21.91 6.09
CA LEU A 79 -10.48 -21.80 4.62
C LEU A 79 -11.52 -22.73 4.00
N SER A 80 -11.64 -23.99 4.51
CA SER A 80 -12.65 -24.94 4.08
C SER A 80 -14.07 -24.46 4.35
N ALA A 81 -14.32 -23.91 5.56
CA ALA A 81 -15.63 -23.39 5.94
C ALA A 81 -16.02 -22.19 5.04
N TYR A 82 -15.13 -21.23 4.89
CA TYR A 82 -15.41 -19.99 4.15
C TYR A 82 -15.49 -20.19 2.62
N ARG A 83 -14.85 -21.24 2.09
CA ARG A 83 -15.03 -21.64 0.69
C ARG A 83 -16.50 -21.94 0.35
N LYS A 84 -17.27 -22.43 1.31
CA LYS A 84 -18.69 -22.76 1.10
C LYS A 84 -19.58 -21.53 0.91
N VAL A 85 -19.26 -20.40 1.57
CA VAL A 85 -20.01 -19.14 1.47
C VAL A 85 -19.51 -18.22 0.36
N LEU A 86 -18.32 -18.46 -0.21
CA LEU A 86 -17.82 -17.73 -1.36
C LEU A 86 -18.59 -18.11 -2.62
N LYS A 87 -18.97 -17.12 -3.46
CA LYS A 87 -19.52 -17.35 -4.81
C LYS A 87 -18.56 -18.16 -5.68
N ASP A 88 -19.04 -18.81 -6.72
CA ASP A 88 -18.20 -19.66 -7.57
C ASP A 88 -17.18 -18.85 -8.38
N ASP A 89 -17.52 -17.64 -8.80
CA ASP A 89 -16.64 -16.65 -9.41
C ASP A 89 -15.96 -15.70 -8.38
N GLY A 90 -16.20 -15.93 -7.08
CA GLY A 90 -15.67 -15.13 -5.99
C GLY A 90 -14.17 -15.29 -5.75
N THR A 91 -13.58 -14.29 -5.11
CA THR A 91 -12.16 -14.27 -4.77
C THR A 91 -11.91 -14.14 -3.27
N ILE A 92 -10.75 -14.61 -2.84
CA ILE A 92 -10.29 -14.50 -1.45
C ILE A 92 -8.89 -13.90 -1.40
N TRP A 93 -8.70 -12.99 -0.45
CA TRP A 93 -7.45 -12.32 -0.16
C TRP A 93 -7.05 -12.59 1.28
N VAL A 94 -5.88 -13.17 1.51
CA VAL A 94 -5.42 -13.53 2.86
C VAL A 94 -4.07 -12.88 3.14
N CYS A 95 -4.03 -12.02 4.15
CA CYS A 95 -2.80 -11.42 4.65
C CYS A 95 -2.03 -12.37 5.56
N GLY A 96 -0.70 -12.25 5.52
CA GLY A 96 0.18 -13.01 6.41
C GLY A 96 1.62 -12.54 6.37
N THR A 97 2.38 -13.05 7.33
CA THR A 97 3.83 -13.01 7.33
C THR A 97 4.38 -14.39 6.95
N TYR A 98 5.70 -14.52 6.85
CA TYR A 98 6.31 -15.82 6.54
C TYR A 98 5.96 -16.93 7.54
N HIS A 99 5.48 -16.61 8.75
CA HIS A 99 5.11 -17.60 9.76
C HIS A 99 3.84 -18.39 9.41
N ASN A 100 2.89 -17.76 8.69
CA ASN A 100 1.60 -18.41 8.39
C ASN A 100 1.27 -18.47 6.89
N ILE A 101 1.86 -17.62 6.05
CA ILE A 101 1.43 -17.47 4.65
C ILE A 101 1.66 -18.72 3.81
N PHE A 102 2.74 -19.48 4.11
CA PHE A 102 3.03 -20.71 3.37
C PHE A 102 2.01 -21.81 3.69
N SER A 103 1.58 -21.95 4.95
CA SER A 103 0.52 -22.87 5.32
C SER A 103 -0.83 -22.45 4.73
N VAL A 104 -1.14 -21.16 4.66
CA VAL A 104 -2.33 -20.62 3.98
C VAL A 104 -2.33 -21.04 2.50
N ALA A 105 -1.23 -20.79 1.78
CA ALA A 105 -1.12 -21.12 0.38
C ALA A 105 -1.23 -22.64 0.12
N SER A 106 -0.58 -23.48 0.95
CA SER A 106 -0.69 -24.94 0.88
C SER A 106 -2.13 -25.38 1.08
N CYS A 107 -2.81 -24.93 2.14
CA CYS A 107 -4.20 -25.26 2.40
C CYS A 107 -5.14 -24.81 1.27
N MET A 108 -4.89 -23.66 0.66
CA MET A 108 -5.68 -23.19 -0.48
C MET A 108 -5.57 -24.15 -1.67
N VAL A 109 -4.37 -24.62 -1.99
CA VAL A 109 -4.15 -25.59 -3.07
C VAL A 109 -4.84 -26.90 -2.76
N GLU A 110 -4.71 -27.44 -1.55
CA GLU A 110 -5.36 -28.66 -1.09
C GLU A 110 -6.90 -28.57 -1.18
N LEU A 111 -7.47 -27.42 -0.85
CA LEU A 111 -8.91 -27.14 -0.91
C LEU A 111 -9.43 -26.82 -2.31
N GLY A 112 -8.57 -26.81 -3.33
CA GLY A 112 -8.95 -26.57 -4.73
C GLY A 112 -9.20 -25.10 -5.10
N TYR A 113 -8.65 -24.15 -4.32
CA TYR A 113 -8.56 -22.77 -4.78
C TYR A 113 -7.52 -22.63 -5.90
N LYS A 114 -7.69 -21.66 -6.77
CA LYS A 114 -6.66 -21.27 -7.75
C LYS A 114 -5.96 -20.00 -7.27
N ILE A 115 -4.74 -20.12 -6.81
CA ILE A 115 -3.91 -18.96 -6.49
C ILE A 115 -3.65 -18.18 -7.78
N LEU A 116 -3.87 -16.87 -7.71
CA LEU A 116 -3.71 -15.90 -8.81
C LEU A 116 -2.38 -15.14 -8.67
N ASN A 117 -2.15 -14.55 -7.50
CA ASN A 117 -0.91 -13.87 -7.15
C ASN A 117 -0.55 -14.07 -5.68
N ILE A 118 0.73 -13.90 -5.37
CA ILE A 118 1.22 -13.62 -4.03
C ILE A 118 1.76 -12.18 -4.07
N ILE A 119 1.01 -11.27 -3.48
CA ILE A 119 1.37 -9.86 -3.44
C ILE A 119 2.37 -9.63 -2.30
N VAL A 120 3.44 -8.92 -2.60
CA VAL A 120 4.39 -8.43 -1.60
C VAL A 120 4.00 -7.01 -1.21
N TRP A 121 3.42 -6.85 -0.03
CA TRP A 121 3.17 -5.53 0.52
C TRP A 121 4.43 -5.02 1.23
N GLN A 122 5.16 -4.13 0.57
CA GLN A 122 6.32 -3.43 1.11
C GLN A 122 5.88 -2.18 1.88
N LYS A 123 6.17 -2.14 3.16
CA LYS A 123 5.89 -1.00 4.04
C LYS A 123 6.94 0.09 3.81
N SER A 124 6.53 1.22 3.26
CA SER A 124 7.46 2.31 2.91
C SER A 124 8.07 3.02 4.13
N ASP A 125 7.45 2.86 5.32
CA ASP A 125 7.81 3.47 6.59
C ASP A 125 8.10 2.43 7.69
N ALA A 126 8.58 1.24 7.31
CA ALA A 126 8.89 0.17 8.24
C ALA A 126 9.95 0.59 9.27
N ARG A 127 9.66 0.32 10.53
CA ARG A 127 10.61 0.59 11.62
C ARG A 127 11.75 -0.42 11.59
N PRO A 128 13.00 -0.01 11.93
CA PRO A 128 14.11 -0.93 12.04
C PRO A 128 13.83 -2.04 13.07
N THR A 129 14.27 -3.25 12.76
CA THR A 129 14.24 -4.37 13.70
C THR A 129 15.25 -4.14 14.80
N LEU A 130 14.94 -4.51 16.04
CA LEU A 130 15.87 -4.36 17.18
C LEU A 130 17.08 -5.29 17.07
N SER A 131 16.90 -6.48 16.50
CA SER A 131 17.99 -7.42 16.25
C SER A 131 18.84 -7.00 15.05
N ARG A 132 20.16 -7.16 15.16
CA ARG A 132 21.12 -6.92 14.07
C ARG A 132 21.58 -8.20 13.38
N ASN A 133 20.94 -9.34 13.65
CA ASN A 133 21.36 -10.66 13.17
C ASN A 133 20.66 -11.07 11.86
N TYR A 134 19.71 -10.26 11.37
CA TYR A 134 18.97 -10.50 10.14
C TYR A 134 18.48 -9.19 9.53
N PHE A 135 18.02 -9.27 8.29
CA PHE A 135 17.48 -8.10 7.57
C PHE A 135 16.20 -7.57 8.22
N ASN A 136 15.92 -6.27 8.06
CA ASN A 136 14.67 -5.67 8.53
C ASN A 136 13.46 -6.30 7.85
N PHE A 137 12.45 -6.65 8.65
CA PHE A 137 11.17 -7.10 8.13
C PHE A 137 10.34 -5.90 7.64
N THR A 138 10.40 -5.64 6.35
CA THR A 138 9.69 -4.52 5.73
C THR A 138 8.46 -4.95 4.94
N THR A 139 8.20 -6.26 4.87
CA THR A 139 7.15 -6.82 4.01
C THR A 139 6.16 -7.67 4.78
N GLU A 140 4.91 -7.67 4.28
CA GLU A 140 3.91 -8.70 4.51
C GLU A 140 3.47 -9.28 3.16
N TYR A 141 2.86 -10.44 3.18
CA TYR A 141 2.40 -11.13 1.98
C TYR A 141 0.88 -11.19 1.95
N ILE A 142 0.31 -11.18 0.75
CA ILE A 142 -1.12 -11.33 0.57
C ILE A 142 -1.34 -12.36 -0.53
N VAL A 143 -1.90 -13.51 -0.18
CA VAL A 143 -2.30 -14.51 -1.17
C VAL A 143 -3.64 -14.10 -1.74
N TRP A 144 -3.70 -13.93 -3.06
CA TRP A 144 -4.93 -13.73 -3.80
C TRP A 144 -5.28 -15.00 -4.58
N ALA A 145 -6.48 -15.50 -4.35
CA ALA A 145 -6.97 -16.70 -4.99
C ALA A 145 -8.44 -16.58 -5.41
N ARG A 146 -8.83 -17.37 -6.40
CA ARG A 146 -10.24 -17.57 -6.76
C ARG A 146 -10.72 -18.96 -6.34
N LYS A 147 -12.03 -19.09 -6.14
CA LYS A 147 -12.63 -20.32 -5.63
C LYS A 147 -12.41 -21.55 -6.55
N HIS A 148 -12.59 -21.39 -7.85
CA HIS A 148 -12.50 -22.48 -8.81
C HIS A 148 -11.43 -22.27 -9.88
N LYS A 149 -10.76 -23.36 -10.27
CA LYS A 149 -9.68 -23.31 -11.26
C LYS A 149 -10.15 -22.84 -12.65
N HIS A 150 -11.37 -23.15 -13.05
CA HIS A 150 -11.87 -22.92 -14.40
C HIS A 150 -12.92 -21.82 -14.51
N ILE A 151 -13.49 -21.33 -13.40
CA ILE A 151 -14.48 -20.27 -13.41
C ILE A 151 -13.75 -18.92 -13.37
N PRO A 152 -13.96 -18.02 -14.36
CA PRO A 152 -13.36 -16.69 -14.37
C PRO A 152 -13.85 -15.87 -13.16
N HIS A 153 -12.96 -15.10 -12.60
CA HIS A 153 -13.28 -14.11 -11.56
C HIS A 153 -13.32 -12.70 -12.15
N TYR A 154 -13.94 -11.77 -11.43
CA TYR A 154 -13.88 -10.36 -11.78
C TYR A 154 -12.51 -9.77 -11.40
N PHE A 155 -11.92 -9.02 -12.34
CA PHE A 155 -10.73 -8.17 -12.11
C PHE A 155 -10.84 -6.89 -12.92
N ASN A 156 -10.74 -5.74 -12.25
CA ASN A 156 -10.82 -4.43 -12.88
C ASN A 156 -9.44 -3.96 -13.36
N CYS A 157 -8.96 -4.58 -14.44
CA CYS A 157 -7.65 -4.29 -15.02
C CYS A 157 -7.50 -2.81 -15.40
N ASN A 158 -8.52 -2.25 -16.07
CA ASN A 158 -8.47 -0.86 -16.56
C ASN A 158 -8.31 0.14 -15.41
N LEU A 159 -9.07 -0.05 -14.31
CA LEU A 159 -8.93 0.81 -13.14
C LEU A 159 -7.56 0.66 -12.48
N MET A 160 -7.05 -0.58 -12.37
CA MET A 160 -5.72 -0.82 -11.80
C MET A 160 -4.61 -0.19 -12.66
N GLU A 161 -4.71 -0.27 -13.98
CA GLU A 161 -3.78 0.43 -14.89
C GLU A 161 -3.86 1.95 -14.73
N MET A 162 -5.08 2.50 -14.64
CA MET A 162 -5.28 3.94 -14.43
C MET A 162 -4.68 4.41 -13.10
N LEU A 163 -4.93 3.69 -12.00
CA LEU A 163 -4.36 3.98 -10.68
C LEU A 163 -2.83 3.81 -10.63
N ASN A 164 -2.26 3.06 -11.57
CA ASN A 164 -0.83 2.86 -11.73
C ASN A 164 -0.21 3.71 -12.85
N GLY A 165 -0.83 4.83 -13.20
CA GLY A 165 -0.31 5.77 -14.20
C GLY A 165 -0.31 5.23 -15.63
N GLY A 166 -1.30 4.42 -16.00
CA GLY A 166 -1.52 3.89 -17.35
C GLY A 166 -0.65 2.67 -17.70
N THR A 167 -0.14 1.97 -16.68
CA THR A 167 0.62 0.72 -16.87
C THR A 167 0.12 -0.36 -15.93
N ARG A 168 0.27 -1.63 -16.30
CA ARG A 168 -0.13 -2.74 -15.45
C ARG A 168 0.53 -2.66 -14.08
N MET A 169 -0.29 -2.82 -13.04
CA MET A 169 0.19 -2.83 -11.67
C MET A 169 0.93 -4.14 -11.38
N SER A 170 2.09 -4.04 -10.73
CA SER A 170 2.86 -5.21 -10.30
C SER A 170 2.29 -5.82 -9.03
N ASP A 171 2.83 -6.97 -8.64
CA ASP A 171 2.53 -7.68 -7.40
C ASP A 171 3.38 -7.22 -6.21
N VAL A 172 4.21 -6.20 -6.37
CA VAL A 172 4.94 -5.53 -5.28
C VAL A 172 4.29 -4.18 -5.02
N TRP A 173 3.65 -4.04 -3.85
CA TRP A 173 2.91 -2.84 -3.47
C TRP A 173 3.62 -2.08 -2.36
N LYS A 174 4.05 -0.87 -2.65
CA LYS A 174 4.61 0.06 -1.65
C LYS A 174 3.49 0.87 -1.01
N ILE A 175 3.07 0.49 0.18
CA ILE A 175 2.01 1.17 0.92
C ILE A 175 2.49 1.36 2.35
N PRO A 176 2.40 2.58 2.93
CA PRO A 176 2.80 2.83 4.31
C PRO A 176 1.92 2.07 5.31
N PHE A 177 2.36 2.02 6.57
CA PHE A 177 1.55 1.58 7.68
C PHE A 177 0.27 2.40 7.82
N VAL A 178 -0.60 1.96 8.73
CA VAL A 178 -1.82 2.68 9.13
C VAL A 178 -1.48 4.11 9.55
N ALA A 179 -2.12 5.07 8.92
CA ALA A 179 -1.92 6.48 9.24
C ALA A 179 -2.67 6.87 10.53
N SER A 180 -2.17 7.91 11.22
CA SER A 180 -2.79 8.37 12.47
C SER A 180 -4.26 8.81 12.31
N TRP A 181 -4.61 9.36 11.15
CA TRP A 181 -5.99 9.75 10.84
C TRP A 181 -6.96 8.57 10.69
N GLU A 182 -6.45 7.34 10.51
CA GLU A 182 -7.25 6.11 10.47
C GLU A 182 -7.53 5.53 11.87
N MET A 183 -6.87 6.05 12.90
CA MET A 183 -6.90 5.54 14.26
C MET A 183 -7.60 6.50 15.25
N GLN A 184 -8.36 7.48 14.78
CA GLN A 184 -8.99 8.50 15.63
C GLN A 184 -9.99 7.91 16.63
N CYS A 185 -10.70 6.84 16.26
CA CYS A 185 -11.64 6.14 17.14
C CYS A 185 -10.98 5.10 18.06
N GLY A 186 -9.67 4.87 17.90
CA GLY A 186 -8.90 3.84 18.60
C GLY A 186 -8.04 3.03 17.63
N ALA A 187 -7.15 2.20 18.18
CA ALA A 187 -6.20 1.40 17.42
C ALA A 187 -6.38 -0.10 17.66
N HIS A 188 -6.08 -0.90 16.63
CA HIS A 188 -5.96 -2.35 16.72
C HIS A 188 -4.50 -2.75 16.39
N PRO A 189 -3.89 -3.71 17.11
CA PRO A 189 -2.46 -4.04 16.96
C PRO A 189 -2.03 -4.43 15.54
N THR A 190 -2.94 -5.04 14.78
CA THR A 190 -2.69 -5.51 13.41
C THR A 190 -3.58 -4.84 12.38
N GLN A 191 -4.08 -3.63 12.68
CA GLN A 191 -4.91 -2.86 11.74
C GLN A 191 -4.20 -2.72 10.39
N LYS A 192 -4.94 -2.96 9.31
CA LYS A 192 -4.45 -2.75 7.95
C LYS A 192 -4.79 -1.34 7.48
N PRO A 193 -3.94 -0.70 6.65
CA PRO A 193 -4.24 0.64 6.13
C PRO A 193 -5.40 0.60 5.13
N LEU A 194 -6.26 1.60 5.18
CA LEU A 194 -7.39 1.74 4.25
C LEU A 194 -6.95 1.72 2.79
N ARG A 195 -5.78 2.27 2.47
CA ARG A 195 -5.23 2.27 1.10
C ARG A 195 -4.98 0.87 0.55
N LEU A 196 -4.58 -0.08 1.40
CA LEU A 196 -4.42 -1.48 1.01
C LEU A 196 -5.78 -2.08 0.64
N LEU A 197 -6.77 -1.92 1.51
CA LEU A 197 -8.13 -2.42 1.30
C LEU A 197 -8.80 -1.73 0.11
N TYR A 198 -8.59 -0.42 -0.09
CA TYR A 198 -9.05 0.32 -1.25
C TYR A 198 -8.61 -0.36 -2.56
N ARG A 199 -7.32 -0.68 -2.69
CA ARG A 199 -6.77 -1.34 -3.88
C ARG A 199 -7.36 -2.75 -4.07
N ILE A 200 -7.40 -3.56 -3.02
CA ILE A 200 -7.95 -4.92 -3.04
C ILE A 200 -9.43 -4.91 -3.46
N ILE A 201 -10.24 -4.06 -2.85
CA ILE A 201 -11.67 -3.98 -3.11
C ILE A 201 -11.96 -3.50 -4.53
N LEU A 202 -11.30 -2.43 -4.96
CA LEU A 202 -11.49 -1.89 -6.32
C LEU A 202 -11.04 -2.86 -7.41
N SER A 203 -10.02 -3.68 -7.15
CA SER A 203 -9.51 -4.63 -8.14
C SER A 203 -10.45 -5.81 -8.36
N SER A 204 -11.14 -6.29 -7.32
CA SER A 204 -11.81 -7.60 -7.33
C SER A 204 -13.30 -7.58 -7.01
N THR A 205 -13.93 -6.40 -6.89
CA THR A 205 -15.37 -6.26 -6.65
C THR A 205 -16.01 -5.13 -7.45
N ARG A 206 -17.32 -5.23 -7.65
CA ARG A 206 -18.19 -4.16 -8.18
C ARG A 206 -18.94 -3.44 -7.07
N GLU A 207 -19.47 -2.27 -7.36
CA GLU A 207 -20.40 -1.61 -6.43
C GLU A 207 -21.60 -2.51 -6.13
N GLY A 208 -22.02 -2.51 -4.87
CA GLY A 208 -23.10 -3.37 -4.36
C GLY A 208 -22.70 -4.80 -4.00
N ASP A 209 -21.49 -5.27 -4.39
CA ASP A 209 -20.97 -6.57 -3.99
C ASP A 209 -20.81 -6.69 -2.47
N THR A 210 -20.90 -7.93 -1.96
CA THR A 210 -20.77 -8.23 -0.53
C THR A 210 -19.38 -8.76 -0.21
N ILE A 211 -18.72 -8.13 0.76
CA ILE A 211 -17.39 -8.48 1.25
C ILE A 211 -17.52 -9.06 2.65
N LEU A 212 -16.88 -10.19 2.89
CA LEU A 212 -16.83 -10.86 4.18
C LEU A 212 -15.40 -10.80 4.76
N ASP A 213 -15.30 -10.43 6.05
CA ASP A 213 -14.05 -10.51 6.81
C ASP A 213 -14.27 -11.37 8.08
N PRO A 214 -13.73 -12.61 8.09
CA PRO A 214 -13.88 -13.51 9.24
C PRO A 214 -13.01 -13.15 10.45
N PHE A 215 -12.13 -12.16 10.31
CA PHE A 215 -11.22 -11.68 11.35
C PHE A 215 -11.22 -10.15 11.37
N ALA A 216 -12.42 -9.57 11.56
CA ALA A 216 -12.69 -8.17 11.27
C ALA A 216 -11.87 -7.16 12.09
N GLY A 217 -11.48 -7.52 13.33
CA GLY A 217 -10.66 -6.65 14.19
C GLY A 217 -11.26 -5.25 14.33
N SER A 218 -10.53 -4.24 13.90
CA SER A 218 -11.02 -2.84 13.85
C SER A 218 -11.95 -2.53 12.68
N CYS A 219 -12.42 -3.54 11.95
CA CYS A 219 -13.32 -3.45 10.79
C CYS A 219 -12.82 -2.56 9.63
N THR A 220 -11.51 -2.46 9.43
CA THR A 220 -10.96 -1.65 8.33
C THR A 220 -11.49 -2.09 6.96
N THR A 221 -11.68 -3.40 6.77
CA THR A 221 -12.29 -3.97 5.55
C THR A 221 -13.70 -3.42 5.33
N GLY A 222 -14.52 -3.38 6.38
CA GLY A 222 -15.88 -2.87 6.32
C GLY A 222 -15.95 -1.37 6.06
N ILE A 223 -15.07 -0.61 6.70
CA ILE A 223 -14.96 0.84 6.46
C ILE A 223 -14.59 1.11 4.99
N ALA A 224 -13.58 0.41 4.46
CA ALA A 224 -13.19 0.55 3.05
C ALA A 224 -14.30 0.10 2.10
N ALA A 225 -15.01 -1.01 2.42
CA ALA A 225 -16.13 -1.51 1.63
C ALA A 225 -17.25 -0.48 1.51
N ASN A 226 -17.71 0.08 2.63
CA ASN A 226 -18.79 1.05 2.63
C ASN A 226 -18.39 2.38 1.96
N LEU A 227 -17.17 2.87 2.18
CA LEU A 227 -16.64 4.04 1.48
C LEU A 227 -16.66 3.87 -0.05
N LEU A 228 -16.58 2.63 -0.52
CA LEU A 228 -16.58 2.25 -1.92
C LEU A 228 -17.93 1.71 -2.42
N ASN A 229 -19.02 1.90 -1.69
CA ASN A 229 -20.36 1.42 -2.00
C ASN A 229 -20.48 -0.12 -2.10
N ARG A 230 -19.71 -0.85 -1.30
CA ARG A 230 -19.84 -2.31 -1.14
C ARG A 230 -20.52 -2.62 0.20
N LYS A 231 -21.20 -3.75 0.29
CA LYS A 231 -21.75 -4.29 1.53
C LYS A 231 -20.70 -5.06 2.30
N PHE A 232 -20.82 -5.09 3.61
CA PHE A 232 -19.84 -5.72 4.48
C PHE A 232 -20.50 -6.65 5.51
N ILE A 233 -19.87 -7.80 5.74
CA ILE A 233 -20.13 -8.69 6.84
C ILE A 233 -18.81 -8.94 7.55
N GLY A 234 -18.73 -8.62 8.84
CA GLY A 234 -17.55 -8.85 9.67
C GLY A 234 -17.84 -9.77 10.82
N ILE A 235 -16.87 -10.60 11.21
CA ILE A 235 -16.94 -11.41 12.40
C ILE A 235 -15.78 -11.05 13.32
N GLU A 236 -16.09 -10.75 14.59
CA GLU A 236 -15.09 -10.38 15.58
C GLU A 236 -15.45 -11.00 16.94
N GLN A 237 -14.48 -11.72 17.53
CA GLN A 237 -14.68 -12.37 18.83
C GLN A 237 -14.46 -11.43 20.02
N ASN A 238 -13.66 -10.38 19.84
CA ASN A 238 -13.35 -9.43 20.91
C ASN A 238 -14.36 -8.28 20.90
N LYS A 239 -15.09 -8.12 22.02
CA LYS A 239 -16.12 -7.09 22.18
C LYS A 239 -15.59 -5.65 22.02
N ASP A 240 -14.35 -5.39 22.44
CA ASP A 240 -13.82 -4.05 22.38
C ASP A 240 -13.42 -3.66 20.95
N PHE A 241 -12.94 -4.62 20.17
CA PHE A 241 -12.69 -4.42 18.73
C PHE A 241 -13.99 -4.31 17.95
N LEU A 242 -15.02 -5.07 18.31
CA LEU A 242 -16.36 -4.91 17.75
C LEU A 242 -16.90 -3.49 17.99
N LYS A 243 -16.83 -2.98 19.22
CA LYS A 243 -17.21 -1.59 19.56
C LYS A 243 -16.36 -0.56 18.78
N LEU A 244 -15.07 -0.84 18.58
CA LEU A 244 -14.21 0.01 17.76
C LEU A 244 -14.69 0.05 16.31
N GLY A 245 -15.07 -1.10 15.74
CA GLY A 245 -15.62 -1.19 14.38
C GLY A 245 -16.90 -0.37 14.22
N ILE A 246 -17.80 -0.43 15.20
CA ILE A 246 -19.06 0.36 15.23
C ILE A 246 -18.74 1.86 15.23
N ARG A 247 -17.88 2.33 16.14
CA ARG A 247 -17.49 3.75 16.20
C ARG A 247 -16.89 4.25 14.88
N ARG A 248 -16.06 3.43 14.23
CA ARG A 248 -15.50 3.76 12.91
C ARG A 248 -16.57 3.79 11.82
N LYS A 249 -17.59 2.90 11.86
CA LYS A 249 -18.73 2.96 10.94
C LYS A 249 -19.51 4.24 11.13
N GLU A 250 -19.78 4.64 12.38
CA GLU A 250 -20.45 5.90 12.69
C GLU A 250 -19.66 7.12 12.21
N GLU A 251 -18.34 7.09 12.34
CA GLU A 251 -17.45 8.16 11.84
C GLU A 251 -17.65 8.42 10.33
N ILE A 252 -17.78 7.37 9.52
CA ILE A 252 -17.95 7.51 8.06
C ILE A 252 -19.41 7.65 7.60
N ASN A 253 -20.40 7.59 8.50
CA ASN A 253 -21.79 7.85 8.16
C ASN A 253 -22.04 9.31 7.77
N SER A 254 -21.15 10.24 8.19
CA SER A 254 -21.17 11.62 7.70
C SER A 254 -20.56 11.72 6.28
N PRO A 255 -21.26 12.27 5.28
CA PRO A 255 -20.75 12.46 3.92
C PRO A 255 -19.41 13.22 3.88
N LEU A 256 -19.25 14.26 4.71
CA LEU A 256 -18.01 15.05 4.78
C LEU A 256 -16.82 14.21 5.24
N THR A 257 -17.03 13.32 6.21
CA THR A 257 -15.98 12.42 6.68
C THR A 257 -15.69 11.33 5.67
N ALA A 258 -16.72 10.78 5.03
CA ALA A 258 -16.57 9.79 3.96
C ALA A 258 -15.74 10.35 2.80
N ASP A 259 -16.06 11.55 2.30
CA ASP A 259 -15.31 12.21 1.23
C ASP A 259 -13.85 12.47 1.60
N LYS A 260 -13.60 12.90 2.84
CA LYS A 260 -12.24 13.08 3.35
C LYS A 260 -11.45 11.76 3.34
N PHE A 261 -12.08 10.65 3.75
CA PHE A 261 -11.44 9.34 3.77
C PHE A 261 -11.20 8.81 2.36
N LEU A 262 -12.19 8.92 1.45
CA LEU A 262 -12.04 8.54 0.05
C LEU A 262 -10.88 9.30 -0.61
N LYS A 263 -10.81 10.61 -0.41
CA LYS A 263 -9.71 11.43 -0.93
C LYS A 263 -8.35 10.94 -0.41
N LYS A 264 -8.22 10.71 0.89
CA LYS A 264 -6.97 10.22 1.48
C LYS A 264 -6.61 8.79 1.06
N MET A 265 -7.60 7.91 0.84
CA MET A 265 -7.35 6.57 0.31
C MET A 265 -6.86 6.60 -1.14
N ALA A 266 -7.40 7.51 -1.95
CA ALA A 266 -7.02 7.69 -3.34
C ALA A 266 -5.64 8.36 -3.53
N GLU A 267 -5.12 9.08 -2.52
CA GLU A 267 -3.76 9.60 -2.54
C GLU A 267 -2.79 8.44 -2.77
N ASN A 268 -2.10 8.46 -3.92
CA ASN A 268 -1.21 7.37 -4.31
C ASN A 268 0.10 7.41 -3.49
N PRO A 269 0.38 6.42 -2.62
CA PRO A 269 1.67 6.35 -1.91
C PRO A 269 2.85 6.06 -2.85
N GLU A 270 2.58 5.57 -4.05
CA GLU A 270 3.54 5.39 -5.15
C GLU A 270 3.53 6.58 -6.11
N GLU A 271 3.17 7.75 -5.63
CA GLU A 271 3.07 8.93 -6.47
C GLU A 271 4.34 9.11 -7.31
N ILE A 272 4.13 9.32 -8.60
CA ILE A 272 5.21 9.55 -9.56
C ILE A 272 5.92 10.84 -9.19
N MET A 273 7.21 10.77 -9.02
CA MET A 273 8.03 11.88 -8.60
C MET A 273 8.74 12.54 -9.79
N VAL A 274 8.93 13.83 -9.67
CA VAL A 274 9.61 14.69 -10.63
C VAL A 274 10.90 15.19 -10.01
N MET A 275 12.03 14.99 -10.70
CA MET A 275 13.28 15.64 -10.35
C MET A 275 13.27 17.07 -10.89
N ILE A 276 13.47 18.03 -10.01
CA ILE A 276 13.58 19.45 -10.39
C ILE A 276 15.05 19.81 -10.57
N ASN A 277 15.42 20.30 -11.75
CA ASN A 277 16.77 20.76 -12.03
C ASN A 277 16.76 22.21 -12.49
N HIS A 278 17.47 23.05 -11.74
CA HIS A 278 17.80 24.41 -12.15
C HIS A 278 19.04 24.41 -13.00
N ALA A 279 18.95 24.98 -14.20
CA ALA A 279 20.09 25.18 -15.09
C ALA A 279 20.07 26.58 -15.72
N ARG A 280 21.25 27.20 -15.92
CA ARG A 280 21.36 28.39 -16.75
C ARG A 280 20.89 28.07 -18.16
N LYS A 281 20.40 29.07 -18.90
CA LYS A 281 19.76 28.92 -20.21
C LYS A 281 20.59 28.03 -21.19
N GLU A 282 21.87 28.31 -21.31
CA GLU A 282 22.79 27.56 -22.20
C GLU A 282 22.93 26.09 -21.78
N LEU A 283 23.10 25.83 -20.48
CA LEU A 283 23.20 24.48 -19.94
C LEU A 283 21.90 23.70 -20.11
N LYS A 284 20.77 24.36 -19.86
CA LYS A 284 19.42 23.78 -20.05
C LYS A 284 19.23 23.37 -21.51
N GLN A 285 19.54 24.26 -22.45
CA GLN A 285 19.46 23.96 -23.88
C GLN A 285 20.34 22.76 -24.27
N LYS A 286 21.54 22.70 -23.76
CA LYS A 286 22.45 21.58 -23.99
C LYS A 286 21.95 20.26 -23.38
N MET A 287 21.38 20.31 -22.22
CA MET A 287 20.70 19.14 -21.59
C MET A 287 19.57 18.62 -22.47
N ILE A 288 18.73 19.51 -23.02
CA ILE A 288 17.64 19.17 -23.91
C ILE A 288 18.15 18.56 -25.22
N GLU A 289 19.13 19.17 -25.87
CA GLU A 289 19.71 18.66 -27.12
C GLU A 289 20.27 17.25 -26.96
N LYS A 290 20.92 16.96 -25.84
CA LYS A 290 21.51 15.65 -25.55
C LYS A 290 20.53 14.65 -24.92
N GLY A 291 19.40 15.10 -24.41
CA GLY A 291 18.47 14.27 -23.61
C GLY A 291 19.08 13.79 -22.30
N ILE A 292 19.98 14.58 -21.72
CA ILE A 292 20.75 14.23 -20.51
C ILE A 292 20.57 15.35 -19.48
N CYS A 293 20.13 14.98 -18.29
CA CYS A 293 20.11 15.84 -17.10
C CYS A 293 21.08 15.29 -16.07
N TYR A 294 21.82 16.15 -15.39
CA TYR A 294 22.70 15.74 -14.32
C TYR A 294 22.63 16.68 -13.11
N LEU A 295 22.83 16.11 -11.92
CA LEU A 295 22.88 16.81 -10.63
C LEU A 295 24.03 16.23 -9.80
N ARG A 296 24.54 17.00 -8.83
CA ARG A 296 25.49 16.46 -7.86
C ARG A 296 24.86 15.30 -7.11
N ALA A 297 25.59 14.20 -6.95
CA ALA A 297 25.09 13.02 -6.22
C ALA A 297 24.93 13.29 -4.72
N GLY A 298 25.74 14.16 -4.15
CA GLY A 298 25.69 14.56 -2.76
C GLY A 298 26.81 15.52 -2.36
N ASP A 299 26.75 15.96 -1.13
CA ASP A 299 27.79 16.76 -0.45
C ASP A 299 27.74 16.47 1.07
N SER A 300 28.49 17.25 1.86
CA SER A 300 28.52 17.12 3.33
C SER A 300 27.17 17.31 4.03
N LYS A 301 26.16 17.84 3.34
CA LYS A 301 24.80 18.10 3.85
C LYS A 301 23.78 17.02 3.49
N GLY A 302 24.16 16.02 2.71
CA GLY A 302 23.30 14.92 2.33
C GLY A 302 23.53 14.38 0.93
N SER A 303 22.81 13.33 0.59
CA SER A 303 22.88 12.68 -0.73
C SER A 303 21.50 12.67 -1.40
N LEU A 304 21.50 12.98 -2.69
CA LEU A 304 20.31 12.89 -3.52
C LEU A 304 19.78 11.45 -3.58
N LEU A 305 20.66 10.46 -3.55
CA LEU A 305 20.33 9.04 -3.66
C LEU A 305 19.49 8.50 -2.50
N VAL A 306 19.59 9.13 -1.33
CA VAL A 306 18.80 8.77 -0.13
C VAL A 306 17.61 9.71 0.10
N THR A 307 17.33 10.61 -0.84
CA THR A 307 16.17 11.50 -0.74
C THR A 307 14.88 10.72 -0.96
N PRO A 308 13.90 10.80 -0.05
CA PRO A 308 12.62 10.12 -0.22
C PRO A 308 11.96 10.44 -1.57
N GLY A 309 11.52 9.41 -2.28
CA GLY A 309 10.89 9.54 -3.60
C GLY A 309 11.88 9.49 -4.77
N PHE A 310 13.19 9.43 -4.52
CA PHE A 310 14.20 9.33 -5.58
C PHE A 310 13.97 8.09 -6.46
N GLU A 311 13.63 6.95 -5.87
CA GLU A 311 13.35 5.68 -6.55
C GLU A 311 12.06 5.71 -7.39
N ARG A 312 11.19 6.71 -7.16
CA ARG A 312 9.91 6.88 -7.87
C ARG A 312 9.96 7.93 -8.97
N MET A 313 11.13 8.46 -9.26
CA MET A 313 11.30 9.45 -10.32
C MET A 313 10.99 8.85 -11.69
N GLN A 314 10.11 9.51 -12.43
CA GLN A 314 9.77 9.17 -13.81
C GLN A 314 9.87 10.38 -14.74
N TYR A 315 10.05 11.58 -14.19
CA TYR A 315 10.12 12.82 -14.93
C TYR A 315 11.25 13.71 -14.42
N VAL A 316 11.70 14.58 -15.28
CA VAL A 316 12.61 15.68 -14.95
C VAL A 316 12.00 17.00 -15.39
N LEU A 317 11.99 17.98 -14.48
CA LEU A 317 11.63 19.38 -14.77
C LEU A 317 12.92 20.18 -14.91
N LEU A 318 13.13 20.78 -16.08
CA LEU A 318 14.22 21.71 -16.31
C LEU A 318 13.69 23.15 -16.29
N HIS A 319 14.30 24.03 -15.49
CA HIS A 319 13.91 25.43 -15.41
C HIS A 319 15.10 26.38 -15.28
N THR A 320 14.89 27.62 -15.61
CA THR A 320 15.85 28.72 -15.40
C THR A 320 15.18 29.75 -14.48
N ASN A 321 15.70 29.91 -13.26
CA ASN A 321 15.19 30.83 -12.24
C ASN A 321 13.65 30.76 -12.05
N GLY A 322 13.09 29.57 -11.95
CA GLY A 322 11.66 29.36 -11.78
C GLY A 322 10.80 29.68 -13.01
N LYS A 323 11.43 30.11 -14.10
CA LYS A 323 10.78 30.43 -15.38
C LYS A 323 11.17 29.42 -16.44
N ASP A 324 10.45 29.44 -17.57
CA ASP A 324 10.74 28.55 -18.71
C ASP A 324 10.83 27.09 -18.28
N CYS A 325 9.85 26.60 -17.52
CA CYS A 325 9.78 25.24 -17.02
C CYS A 325 9.40 24.28 -18.14
N GLN A 326 10.17 23.22 -18.32
CA GLN A 326 9.89 22.15 -19.28
C GLN A 326 9.98 20.80 -18.58
N LEU A 327 8.92 20.00 -18.69
CA LEU A 327 8.79 18.68 -18.08
C LEU A 327 9.02 17.59 -19.11
N PHE A 328 9.89 16.66 -18.83
CA PHE A 328 10.25 15.56 -19.72
C PHE A 328 10.14 14.21 -19.01
N LYS A 329 9.68 13.20 -19.75
CA LYS A 329 9.64 11.82 -19.25
C LYS A 329 11.03 11.19 -19.32
N LEU A 330 11.45 10.51 -18.26
CA LEU A 330 12.69 9.73 -18.24
C LEU A 330 12.57 8.53 -19.19
N LYS A 331 13.65 8.19 -19.89
CA LYS A 331 13.69 7.05 -20.82
C LYS A 331 13.49 5.73 -20.10
N ASN A 332 14.09 5.58 -18.92
CA ASN A 332 13.98 4.38 -18.11
C ASN A 332 13.53 4.77 -16.70
N ARG A 333 12.41 4.21 -16.25
CA ARG A 333 11.85 4.48 -14.92
C ARG A 333 12.85 4.16 -13.82
N GLY A 334 13.07 5.09 -12.89
CA GLY A 334 13.88 4.88 -11.70
C GLY A 334 15.36 4.57 -11.96
N THR A 335 15.82 4.55 -13.20
CA THR A 335 17.20 4.28 -13.53
C THR A 335 17.99 5.57 -13.70
N PHE A 336 19.16 5.58 -13.12
CA PHE A 336 20.14 6.65 -13.23
C PHE A 336 21.53 6.04 -13.37
N GLN A 337 22.46 6.84 -13.83
CA GLN A 337 23.88 6.49 -13.82
C GLN A 337 24.64 7.42 -12.87
N ILE A 338 25.74 6.94 -12.34
CA ILE A 338 26.68 7.76 -11.57
C ILE A 338 27.89 8.01 -12.46
N TRP A 339 28.12 9.28 -12.78
CA TRP A 339 29.25 9.71 -13.61
C TRP A 339 30.20 10.58 -12.82
N THR A 340 31.49 10.52 -13.20
CA THR A 340 32.50 11.47 -12.75
C THR A 340 32.39 12.77 -13.53
N ALA A 341 33.10 13.81 -13.07
CA ALA A 341 33.18 15.06 -13.78
C ALA A 341 33.87 14.88 -15.19
N ASP A 342 34.85 13.97 -15.27
CA ASP A 342 35.52 13.69 -16.52
C ASP A 342 34.61 13.03 -17.55
N THR A 343 33.80 12.07 -17.11
CA THR A 343 32.78 11.47 -17.97
C THR A 343 31.83 12.54 -18.52
N LEU A 344 31.34 13.45 -17.67
CA LEU A 344 30.50 14.56 -18.15
C LEU A 344 31.17 15.47 -19.13
N ARG A 345 32.50 15.76 -18.97
CA ARG A 345 33.27 16.56 -19.90
C ARG A 345 33.40 15.88 -21.27
N GLN A 346 33.59 14.56 -21.31
CA GLN A 346 33.61 13.80 -22.59
C GLN A 346 32.28 13.92 -23.34
N TYR A 347 31.14 14.04 -22.61
CA TYR A 347 29.83 14.34 -23.21
C TYR A 347 29.63 15.84 -23.48
N GLY A 348 30.67 16.67 -23.31
CA GLY A 348 30.69 18.09 -23.64
C GLY A 348 30.04 18.99 -22.60
N PHE A 349 29.74 18.51 -21.38
CA PHE A 349 29.31 19.35 -20.29
C PHE A 349 30.46 19.98 -19.53
N SER A 350 30.18 21.05 -18.78
CA SER A 350 31.14 21.72 -17.89
C SER A 350 30.68 21.61 -16.44
N PRO A 351 30.88 20.43 -15.79
CA PRO A 351 30.43 20.22 -14.44
C PRO A 351 31.27 21.04 -13.44
N THR A 352 30.61 21.40 -12.31
CA THR A 352 31.28 22.04 -11.18
C THR A 352 32.06 21.01 -10.34
N HIS A 353 32.76 21.48 -9.29
CA HIS A 353 33.60 20.64 -8.43
C HIS A 353 32.80 19.69 -7.52
N ALA A 354 32.29 18.60 -8.07
CA ALA A 354 31.76 17.48 -7.30
C ALA A 354 32.40 16.19 -7.82
N PRO A 355 32.69 15.19 -6.97
CA PRO A 355 33.32 13.95 -7.38
C PRO A 355 32.38 13.11 -8.25
N TYR A 356 31.08 13.11 -7.95
CA TYR A 356 30.10 12.28 -8.63
C TYR A 356 28.80 13.04 -8.92
N TYR A 357 28.16 12.65 -10.01
CA TYR A 357 26.89 13.18 -10.50
C TYR A 357 25.89 12.07 -10.77
N VAL A 358 24.66 12.29 -10.37
CA VAL A 358 23.50 11.49 -10.83
C VAL A 358 23.14 11.97 -12.23
N VAL A 359 23.07 11.06 -13.17
CA VAL A 359 22.74 11.33 -14.57
C VAL A 359 21.45 10.61 -14.94
N LEU A 360 20.53 11.39 -15.49
CA LEU A 360 19.21 10.95 -15.93
C LEU A 360 19.09 11.15 -17.44
N PHE A 361 18.53 10.16 -18.13
CA PHE A 361 18.24 10.22 -19.56
C PHE A 361 16.75 10.46 -19.77
N PHE A 362 16.40 11.41 -20.63
CA PHE A 362 15.01 11.74 -20.90
C PHE A 362 14.69 11.87 -22.39
N ASN A 363 13.41 11.81 -22.74
CA ASN A 363 12.96 12.03 -24.11
C ASN A 363 12.76 13.53 -24.35
N SER A 364 13.72 14.16 -25.01
CA SER A 364 13.73 15.60 -25.26
C SER A 364 12.80 16.06 -26.38
N LYS A 365 12.32 15.14 -27.24
CA LYS A 365 11.48 15.51 -28.40
C LYS A 365 10.05 15.89 -28.02
N ASN A 366 9.53 15.40 -26.90
CA ASN A 366 8.13 15.58 -26.51
C ASN A 366 8.05 16.11 -25.07
N PRO A 367 8.20 17.43 -24.85
CA PRO A 367 7.96 18.03 -23.55
C PRO A 367 6.47 17.91 -23.16
N ILE A 368 6.20 17.62 -21.90
CA ILE A 368 4.86 17.49 -21.37
C ILE A 368 4.36 18.87 -20.98
N LYS A 369 3.11 19.17 -21.35
CA LYS A 369 2.47 20.45 -21.00
C LYS A 369 2.27 20.54 -19.49
N ILE A 370 2.86 21.55 -18.87
CA ILE A 370 2.65 21.90 -17.46
C ILE A 370 1.37 22.71 -17.34
N ILE A 371 0.46 22.29 -16.46
CA ILE A 371 -0.82 22.97 -16.22
C ILE A 371 -0.66 24.02 -15.10
N HIS A 372 0.13 23.67 -14.07
CA HIS A 372 0.42 24.58 -12.96
C HIS A 372 1.88 25.00 -13.00
N GLN A 373 2.15 26.30 -13.06
CA GLN A 373 3.51 26.82 -12.93
C GLN A 373 3.95 26.62 -11.48
N PRO A 374 4.99 25.81 -11.24
CA PRO A 374 5.43 25.56 -9.87
C PRO A 374 6.06 26.82 -9.27
N ASN A 375 5.69 27.16 -8.05
CA ASN A 375 6.36 28.23 -7.31
C ASN A 375 7.74 27.71 -6.85
N LEU A 376 8.73 27.87 -7.70
CA LEU A 376 10.12 27.51 -7.44
C LEU A 376 10.84 28.74 -6.87
N LYS A 377 10.76 28.93 -5.54
CA LYS A 377 11.51 30.01 -4.88
C LYS A 377 13.00 29.82 -5.11
N GLU A 378 13.69 30.90 -5.48
CA GLU A 378 15.15 30.95 -5.51
C GLU A 378 15.72 30.60 -4.13
N GLY A 379 16.76 29.77 -4.09
CA GLY A 379 17.60 29.56 -2.93
C GLY A 379 17.37 28.31 -2.09
N SER A 380 16.40 27.44 -2.38
CA SER A 380 16.25 26.18 -1.64
C SER A 380 17.17 25.10 -2.23
N PHE A 381 18.44 25.10 -1.83
CA PHE A 381 19.44 24.08 -2.19
C PHE A 381 19.33 22.79 -1.36
N THR A 382 18.21 22.51 -0.72
CA THR A 382 18.02 21.26 0.00
C THR A 382 17.55 20.18 -0.95
N TYR A 383 18.13 18.98 -0.89
CA TYR A 383 17.77 17.84 -1.74
C TYR A 383 16.28 17.49 -1.68
N LYS A 384 15.62 17.69 -0.55
CA LYS A 384 14.17 17.48 -0.38
C LYS A 384 13.31 18.37 -1.29
N ALA A 385 13.78 19.56 -1.64
CA ALA A 385 13.05 20.47 -2.52
C ALA A 385 13.22 20.13 -4.01
N LYS A 386 14.16 19.25 -4.34
CA LYS A 386 14.46 18.85 -5.73
C LYS A 386 13.60 17.71 -6.25
N ILE A 387 12.87 17.01 -5.39
CA ILE A 387 11.98 15.93 -5.78
C ILE A 387 10.59 16.30 -5.28
N ARG A 388 9.64 16.38 -6.22
CA ARG A 388 8.24 16.75 -5.93
C ARG A 388 7.28 15.82 -6.67
N PRO A 389 6.04 15.65 -6.14
CA PRO A 389 5.01 14.89 -6.81
C PRO A 389 4.70 15.42 -8.22
N LEU A 390 4.38 14.51 -9.14
CA LEU A 390 3.96 14.89 -10.50
C LEU A 390 2.65 15.71 -10.48
N SER A 391 1.76 15.43 -9.53
CA SER A 391 0.52 16.18 -9.30
C SER A 391 0.71 17.68 -9.10
N ASP A 392 1.90 18.10 -8.62
CA ASP A 392 2.23 19.52 -8.50
C ASP A 392 2.35 20.26 -9.84
N PHE A 393 2.50 19.55 -10.95
CA PHE A 393 2.82 20.11 -12.27
C PHE A 393 1.75 19.85 -13.31
N ILE A 394 1.05 18.74 -13.21
CA ILE A 394 -0.05 18.37 -14.12
C ILE A 394 -1.33 18.15 -13.31
N GLY A 395 -2.44 18.73 -13.79
CA GLY A 395 -3.74 18.43 -13.19
C GLY A 395 -4.07 16.96 -13.43
N ILE A 396 -4.24 16.20 -12.37
CA ILE A 396 -4.86 14.89 -12.43
C ILE A 396 -6.37 15.16 -12.42
N LYS A 397 -7.01 14.98 -13.58
CA LYS A 397 -8.48 14.89 -13.67
C LYS A 397 -8.90 13.48 -13.32
#